data_d67a81e84afad3b9ea18037a6e7d7eca
#
_entry.id   d67a81e84afad3b9ea18037a6e7d7eca
#
_cell.length_a   1.000
_cell.length_b   1.000
_cell.length_c   1.000
_cell.angle_alpha   90.00
_cell.angle_beta   90.00
_cell.angle_gamma   90.00
#
_symmetry.space_group_name_H-M   'P 1'
#
loop_
_entity.id
_entity.type
_entity.pdbx_description
1 polymer ?
#
loop_
_entity_poly.entity_id
_entity_poly.type
_entity_poly.pdbx_seq_one_letter_code
_entity_poly.pdbx_strand_id
1 'polypeptide(L)'
;ANGAEQTQTVEKVLLDGKELPADSYTVAGNTATAPRSHTLTITAKGNYTGTVKQTYVIIPAKAADAPGEEITIGRGEVKVVVKSEGTVPPATLLSNKAELLAMLVDSGDITADELAQIADGANVDIALTVKEANVSAEIKTAMAQAAKGCTIGQYLDISLFKYMTVNGKQQDGVALRTTKNALTISVVVPDALINTNSAVNRTYCIVRRHDGAITVLDAAFDAASKTLTFKTDRFSDYAIAYKDTAVPGSGSNPGSNNSSNDSETKKNEVAPTPAPTPASTPKPSTITAMPQTGDTSNPTLYVVLLVVSLLGLAVVFVCKRRNNK
;
A
#
# COMPACT_ATOMS: atom_id res chain seq x y z
N ALA A 1 19.79 2.80 -5.44
CA ALA A 1 21.05 2.54 -6.14
C ALA A 1 21.42 1.07 -5.99
N ASN A 2 21.80 0.44 -7.07
CA ASN A 2 22.22 -0.99 -7.15
C ASN A 2 23.75 -1.14 -7.20
N GLY A 3 24.51 -0.08 -6.83
CA GLY A 3 25.95 -0.01 -6.96
C GLY A 3 26.44 0.35 -8.36
N ALA A 4 25.55 0.45 -9.35
CA ALA A 4 25.88 0.89 -10.70
C ALA A 4 25.74 2.42 -10.85
N GLU A 5 26.43 2.99 -11.82
CA GLU A 5 26.27 4.40 -12.18
C GLU A 5 24.84 4.69 -12.65
N GLN A 6 24.26 5.75 -12.11
CA GLN A 6 22.92 6.24 -12.47
C GLN A 6 23.09 7.54 -13.26
N THR A 7 22.30 7.71 -14.32
CA THR A 7 22.33 8.91 -15.17
C THR A 7 21.02 9.68 -15.05
N GLN A 8 21.12 10.96 -14.66
CA GLN A 8 20.00 11.90 -14.75
C GLN A 8 19.92 12.47 -16.15
N THR A 9 18.79 12.25 -16.83
CA THR A 9 18.56 12.78 -18.17
C THR A 9 17.99 14.19 -18.08
N VAL A 10 18.55 15.09 -18.89
CA VAL A 10 18.00 16.43 -19.12
C VAL A 10 17.15 16.35 -20.41
N GLU A 11 15.85 16.43 -20.28
CA GLU A 11 14.94 16.33 -21.43
C GLU A 11 14.99 17.58 -22.30
N LYS A 12 14.96 18.75 -21.69
CA LYS A 12 15.00 20.03 -22.38
C LYS A 12 15.52 21.15 -21.49
N VAL A 13 16.13 22.14 -22.10
CA VAL A 13 16.55 23.38 -21.45
C VAL A 13 15.80 24.53 -22.09
N LEU A 14 15.14 25.36 -21.29
CA LEU A 14 14.33 26.48 -21.76
C LEU A 14 14.98 27.81 -21.42
N LEU A 15 14.94 28.75 -22.37
CA LEU A 15 15.28 30.17 -22.17
C LEU A 15 14.05 30.99 -22.58
N ASP A 16 13.51 31.76 -21.65
CA ASP A 16 12.31 32.57 -21.88
C ASP A 16 11.13 31.76 -22.52
N GLY A 17 10.98 30.51 -22.07
CA GLY A 17 9.95 29.59 -22.54
C GLY A 17 10.26 28.91 -23.88
N LYS A 18 11.40 29.20 -24.53
CA LYS A 18 11.83 28.57 -25.77
C LYS A 18 12.90 27.53 -25.50
N GLU A 19 12.78 26.40 -26.15
CA GLU A 19 13.76 25.32 -26.04
C GLU A 19 15.08 25.71 -26.67
N LEU A 20 16.18 25.49 -25.94
CA LEU A 20 17.53 25.66 -26.43
C LEU A 20 18.00 24.43 -27.19
N PRO A 21 18.68 24.61 -28.36
CA PRO A 21 19.34 23.50 -29.03
C PRO A 21 20.35 22.79 -28.12
N ALA A 22 20.46 21.46 -28.23
CA ALA A 22 21.35 20.65 -27.39
C ALA A 22 22.84 21.04 -27.49
N ASP A 23 23.25 21.63 -28.59
CA ASP A 23 24.60 22.16 -28.82
C ASP A 23 24.86 23.49 -28.15
N SER A 24 23.85 24.15 -27.59
CA SER A 24 23.90 25.45 -26.93
C SER A 24 24.23 25.40 -25.44
N TYR A 25 24.40 24.23 -24.87
CA TYR A 25 24.74 24.03 -23.47
C TYR A 25 25.56 22.75 -23.24
N THR A 26 26.15 22.65 -22.06
CA THR A 26 26.77 21.41 -21.56
C THR A 26 26.13 21.00 -20.26
N VAL A 27 26.08 19.67 -20.02
CA VAL A 27 25.60 19.07 -18.79
C VAL A 27 26.74 18.37 -18.09
N ALA A 28 26.92 18.63 -16.81
CA ALA A 28 27.94 18.01 -15.96
C ALA A 28 27.32 17.57 -14.63
N GLY A 29 27.89 16.53 -14.02
CA GLY A 29 27.40 15.99 -12.74
C GLY A 29 26.06 15.25 -12.84
N ASN A 30 25.65 14.87 -14.05
CA ASN A 30 24.41 14.13 -14.29
C ASN A 30 24.56 12.62 -14.10
N THR A 31 25.76 12.11 -13.80
CA THR A 31 25.99 10.71 -13.46
C THR A 31 26.59 10.59 -12.07
N ALA A 32 26.15 9.60 -11.31
CA ALA A 32 26.69 9.27 -10.00
C ALA A 32 26.30 7.84 -9.58
N THR A 33 27.07 7.29 -8.63
CA THR A 33 26.86 5.94 -8.10
C THR A 33 26.37 5.97 -6.65
N ALA A 34 26.86 6.93 -5.87
CA ALA A 34 26.61 6.94 -4.43
C ALA A 34 25.17 7.38 -4.10
N PRO A 35 24.48 6.70 -3.17
CA PRO A 35 23.15 7.09 -2.70
C PRO A 35 23.24 8.32 -1.80
N ARG A 36 23.12 9.48 -2.41
CA ARG A 36 23.15 10.80 -1.75
C ARG A 36 22.62 11.86 -2.70
N SER A 37 22.56 13.09 -2.23
CA SER A 37 22.33 14.27 -3.05
C SER A 37 23.49 14.53 -4.01
N HIS A 38 23.20 14.83 -5.26
CA HIS A 38 24.14 15.17 -6.32
C HIS A 38 23.70 16.47 -7.00
N THR A 39 24.65 17.21 -7.56
CA THR A 39 24.36 18.44 -8.28
C THR A 39 24.63 18.26 -9.78
N LEU A 40 23.59 18.39 -10.58
CA LEU A 40 23.67 18.54 -12.02
C LEU A 40 23.88 20.00 -12.34
N THR A 41 24.82 20.28 -13.22
CA THR A 41 25.17 21.65 -13.67
C THR A 41 24.96 21.76 -15.17
N ILE A 42 24.11 22.69 -15.58
CA ILE A 42 23.91 23.03 -16.99
C ILE A 42 24.56 24.37 -17.24
N THR A 43 25.51 24.42 -18.17
CA THR A 43 26.25 25.63 -18.54
C THR A 43 25.97 25.97 -19.99
N ALA A 44 25.45 27.17 -20.22
CA ALA A 44 25.20 27.68 -21.56
C ALA A 44 26.52 27.94 -22.29
N LYS A 45 26.53 27.82 -23.62
CA LYS A 45 27.69 28.09 -24.51
C LYS A 45 27.24 28.76 -25.80
N GLY A 46 28.24 29.19 -26.58
CA GLY A 46 28.01 29.90 -27.83
C GLY A 46 27.47 31.31 -27.61
N ASN A 47 26.31 31.58 -28.19
CA ASN A 47 25.63 32.90 -28.08
C ASN A 47 24.83 33.06 -26.75
N TYR A 48 24.88 32.07 -25.87
CA TYR A 48 24.21 32.07 -24.59
C TYR A 48 25.22 32.04 -23.45
N THR A 49 24.84 32.62 -22.31
CA THR A 49 25.67 32.67 -21.11
C THR A 49 24.80 32.34 -19.89
N GLY A 50 25.41 31.71 -18.88
CA GLY A 50 24.77 31.40 -17.61
C GLY A 50 24.99 29.95 -17.22
N THR A 51 24.76 29.70 -15.93
CA THR A 51 24.87 28.37 -15.34
C THR A 51 23.68 28.13 -14.41
N VAL A 52 23.06 26.99 -14.53
CA VAL A 52 22.02 26.53 -13.62
C VAL A 52 22.48 25.25 -12.92
N LYS A 53 22.26 25.18 -11.63
CA LYS A 53 22.54 24.02 -10.81
C LYS A 53 21.23 23.44 -10.33
N GLN A 54 21.07 22.12 -10.50
CA GLN A 54 19.91 21.38 -10.04
C GLN A 54 20.37 20.22 -9.17
N THR A 55 19.73 20.06 -8.03
CA THR A 55 19.99 18.92 -7.14
C THR A 55 19.12 17.75 -7.54
N TYR A 56 19.69 16.54 -7.55
CA TYR A 56 18.98 15.27 -7.65
C TYR A 56 19.49 14.31 -6.59
N VAL A 57 18.70 13.31 -6.22
CA VAL A 57 19.04 12.35 -5.18
C VAL A 57 19.02 10.94 -5.74
N ILE A 58 20.09 10.17 -5.47
CA ILE A 58 20.12 8.74 -5.70
C ILE A 58 19.66 8.05 -4.43
N ILE A 59 18.52 7.33 -4.52
CA ILE A 59 17.97 6.54 -3.44
C ILE A 59 18.61 5.14 -3.48
N PRO A 60 19.02 4.55 -2.33
CA PRO A 60 19.55 3.18 -2.30
C PRO A 60 18.54 2.20 -2.90
N ALA A 61 19.00 1.22 -3.68
CA ALA A 61 18.16 0.08 -4.00
C ALA A 61 17.96 -0.75 -2.74
N LYS A 62 16.74 -1.24 -2.56
CA LYS A 62 16.40 -2.10 -1.43
C LYS A 62 17.24 -3.37 -1.43
N ALA A 63 17.79 -3.74 -0.26
CA ALA A 63 18.08 -5.13 0.05
C ALA A 63 16.75 -5.88 0.23
N ALA A 64 16.60 -7.04 -0.42
CA ALA A 64 15.38 -7.81 -0.35
C ALA A 64 15.07 -8.22 1.11
N ASP A 65 13.83 -7.91 1.55
CA ASP A 65 13.09 -8.65 2.57
C ASP A 65 13.60 -8.73 4.02
N ALA A 66 14.05 -7.62 4.64
CA ALA A 66 14.07 -7.55 6.09
C ALA A 66 12.92 -6.65 6.59
N PRO A 67 11.92 -7.19 7.33
CA PRO A 67 10.94 -6.35 8.02
C PRO A 67 11.66 -5.56 9.11
N GLY A 68 11.68 -4.24 9.00
CA GLY A 68 12.25 -3.36 10.00
C GLY A 68 13.37 -2.43 9.54
N GLU A 69 13.92 -2.60 8.33
CA GLU A 69 15.04 -1.78 7.89
C GLU A 69 14.67 -0.32 7.63
N GLU A 70 15.50 0.55 8.18
CA GLU A 70 15.55 1.98 7.88
C GLU A 70 16.14 2.17 6.48
N ILE A 71 15.58 3.13 5.73
CA ILE A 71 16.11 3.48 4.42
C ILE A 71 17.04 4.67 4.59
N THR A 72 18.33 4.46 4.40
CA THR A 72 19.32 5.54 4.46
C THR A 72 19.41 6.27 3.13
N ILE A 73 19.31 7.59 3.16
CA ILE A 73 19.50 8.47 2.00
C ILE A 73 20.56 9.50 2.36
N GLY A 74 21.78 9.32 1.84
CA GLY A 74 22.90 10.19 2.19
C GLY A 74 23.28 10.04 3.66
N ARG A 75 23.07 11.10 4.46
CA ARG A 75 23.30 11.11 5.92
C ARG A 75 22.04 11.01 6.75
N GLY A 76 20.88 11.04 6.13
CA GLY A 76 19.59 10.96 6.81
C GLY A 76 18.90 9.61 6.61
N GLU A 77 17.81 9.43 7.31
CA GLU A 77 17.07 8.17 7.38
C GLU A 77 15.59 8.39 7.12
N VAL A 78 14.96 7.41 6.48
CA VAL A 78 13.50 7.29 6.38
C VAL A 78 13.07 6.06 7.15
N LYS A 79 12.26 6.27 8.19
CA LYS A 79 11.69 5.23 9.04
C LYS A 79 10.22 5.05 8.75
N VAL A 80 9.75 3.81 8.69
CA VAL A 80 8.33 3.51 8.71
C VAL A 80 7.99 2.97 10.09
N VAL A 81 7.16 3.71 10.81
CA VAL A 81 6.77 3.40 12.19
C VAL A 81 5.29 3.03 12.21
N VAL A 82 4.94 1.94 12.87
CA VAL A 82 3.54 1.58 13.12
C VAL A 82 3.26 1.71 14.61
N LYS A 83 2.23 2.50 14.94
CA LYS A 83 1.82 2.75 16.32
C LYS A 83 0.38 2.33 16.52
N SER A 84 0.13 1.53 17.54
CA SER A 84 -1.23 1.24 18.03
C SER A 84 -1.42 1.99 19.35
N GLU A 85 -2.50 2.75 19.45
CA GLU A 85 -2.76 3.61 20.63
C GLU A 85 -4.02 3.15 21.36
N GLY A 86 -3.98 3.25 22.70
CA GLY A 86 -5.10 2.89 23.56
C GLY A 86 -5.29 1.36 23.68
N THR A 87 -6.53 0.91 23.60
CA THR A 87 -6.93 -0.50 23.71
C THR A 87 -6.95 -1.23 22.37
N VAL A 88 -6.50 -0.56 21.30
CA VAL A 88 -6.50 -1.14 19.96
C VAL A 88 -5.39 -2.18 19.83
N PRO A 89 -5.71 -3.35 19.25
CA PRO A 89 -4.72 -4.38 19.02
C PRO A 89 -3.58 -3.92 18.11
N PRO A 90 -2.40 -4.56 18.20
CA PRO A 90 -1.27 -4.25 17.35
C PRO A 90 -1.62 -4.30 15.87
N ALA A 91 -1.04 -3.38 15.10
CA ALA A 91 -1.13 -3.35 13.65
C ALA A 91 0.26 -3.50 13.04
N THR A 92 0.30 -3.95 11.80
CA THR A 92 1.54 -4.10 11.02
C THR A 92 1.32 -3.60 9.60
N LEU A 93 2.27 -2.85 9.08
CA LEU A 93 2.33 -2.51 7.67
C LEU A 93 3.12 -3.59 6.93
N LEU A 94 2.45 -4.32 6.05
CA LEU A 94 3.05 -5.42 5.27
C LEU A 94 3.62 -4.95 3.92
N SER A 95 3.27 -3.72 3.49
CA SER A 95 3.83 -3.13 2.28
C SER A 95 5.34 -2.91 2.40
N ASN A 96 6.00 -3.07 1.27
CA ASN A 96 7.43 -2.82 1.16
C ASN A 96 7.74 -1.34 1.41
N LYS A 97 8.67 -1.06 2.32
CA LYS A 97 9.04 0.30 2.73
C LYS A 97 9.68 1.11 1.60
N ALA A 98 10.52 0.49 0.77
CA ALA A 98 11.14 1.17 -0.35
C ALA A 98 10.11 1.51 -1.44
N GLU A 99 9.14 0.64 -1.69
CA GLU A 99 8.02 0.92 -2.59
C GLU A 99 7.13 2.04 -2.03
N LEU A 100 6.88 2.05 -0.72
CA LEU A 100 6.15 3.13 -0.07
C LEU A 100 6.90 4.47 -0.23
N LEU A 101 8.20 4.50 0.06
CA LEU A 101 9.00 5.70 -0.12
C LEU A 101 8.99 6.18 -1.58
N ALA A 102 9.21 5.28 -2.54
CA ALA A 102 9.17 5.62 -3.96
C ALA A 102 7.81 6.18 -4.37
N MET A 103 6.73 5.60 -3.88
CA MET A 103 5.37 6.07 -4.13
C MET A 103 5.13 7.47 -3.55
N LEU A 104 5.59 7.75 -2.32
CA LEU A 104 5.44 9.06 -1.67
C LEU A 104 6.27 10.15 -2.38
N VAL A 105 7.41 9.79 -2.94
CA VAL A 105 8.21 10.69 -3.79
C VAL A 105 7.51 10.94 -5.13
N ASP A 106 6.98 9.89 -5.78
CA ASP A 106 6.29 9.98 -7.06
C ASP A 106 4.98 10.80 -6.96
N SER A 107 4.28 10.72 -5.82
CA SER A 107 3.08 11.53 -5.56
C SER A 107 3.38 12.98 -5.14
N GLY A 108 4.63 13.29 -4.82
CA GLY A 108 5.04 14.59 -4.28
C GLY A 108 4.77 14.77 -2.79
N ASP A 109 4.34 13.72 -2.09
CA ASP A 109 4.17 13.70 -0.63
C ASP A 109 5.52 13.84 0.10
N ILE A 110 6.59 13.39 -0.54
CA ILE A 110 7.98 13.72 -0.19
C ILE A 110 8.56 14.51 -1.37
N THR A 111 8.81 15.77 -1.16
CA THR A 111 9.28 16.69 -2.20
C THR A 111 10.76 16.50 -2.50
N ALA A 112 11.22 17.04 -3.63
CA ALA A 112 12.64 17.04 -4.01
C ALA A 112 13.51 17.78 -2.97
N ASP A 113 12.99 18.88 -2.39
CA ASP A 113 13.69 19.64 -1.38
C ASP A 113 13.80 18.86 -0.06
N GLU A 114 12.77 18.15 0.33
CA GLU A 114 12.80 17.25 1.50
C GLU A 114 13.76 16.09 1.28
N LEU A 115 13.82 15.49 0.08
CA LEU A 115 14.82 14.47 -0.25
C LEU A 115 16.25 15.02 -0.14
N ALA A 116 16.50 16.26 -0.59
CA ALA A 116 17.78 16.90 -0.44
C ALA A 116 18.11 17.10 1.06
N GLN A 117 17.17 17.56 1.87
CA GLN A 117 17.35 17.69 3.32
C GLN A 117 17.64 16.34 3.99
N ILE A 118 16.95 15.26 3.59
CA ILE A 118 17.23 13.91 4.10
C ILE A 118 18.67 13.51 3.71
N ALA A 119 19.07 13.71 2.46
CA ALA A 119 20.42 13.40 2.03
C ALA A 119 21.49 14.18 2.81
N ASP A 120 21.17 15.38 3.28
CA ASP A 120 22.03 16.24 4.10
C ASP A 120 21.96 15.94 5.61
N GLY A 121 21.11 15.00 6.05
CA GLY A 121 21.07 14.50 7.43
C GLY A 121 19.77 14.74 8.17
N ALA A 122 18.70 15.22 7.51
CA ALA A 122 17.38 15.20 8.11
C ALA A 122 16.81 13.77 8.13
N ASN A 123 15.91 13.48 9.08
CA ASN A 123 15.22 12.20 9.16
C ASN A 123 13.73 12.38 8.86
N VAL A 124 13.12 11.33 8.32
CA VAL A 124 11.68 11.27 8.06
C VAL A 124 11.08 10.04 8.71
N ASP A 125 10.04 10.24 9.52
CA ASP A 125 9.20 9.16 10.01
C ASP A 125 7.89 9.13 9.23
N ILE A 126 7.61 8.03 8.55
CA ILE A 126 6.29 7.71 7.99
C ILE A 126 5.56 6.87 9.04
N ALA A 127 4.63 7.50 9.74
CA ALA A 127 3.94 6.90 10.87
C ALA A 127 2.53 6.45 10.48
N LEU A 128 2.29 5.14 10.46
CA LEU A 128 0.95 4.55 10.42
C LEU A 128 0.47 4.43 11.86
N THR A 129 -0.58 5.18 12.21
CA THR A 129 -1.19 5.13 13.54
C THR A 129 -2.55 4.45 13.45
N VAL A 130 -2.80 3.50 14.35
CA VAL A 130 -4.09 2.83 14.52
C VAL A 130 -4.57 3.07 15.96
N LYS A 131 -5.73 3.67 16.10
CA LYS A 131 -6.34 3.94 17.40
C LYS A 131 -7.84 3.73 17.34
N GLU A 132 -8.50 3.69 18.51
CA GLU A 132 -9.95 3.63 18.58
C GLU A 132 -10.57 4.91 18.00
N ALA A 133 -11.56 4.76 17.12
CA ALA A 133 -12.27 5.90 16.56
C ALA A 133 -13.50 6.24 17.37
N ASN A 134 -13.62 7.50 17.77
CA ASN A 134 -14.85 8.04 18.35
C ASN A 134 -15.70 8.69 17.24
N VAL A 135 -16.42 7.84 16.49
CA VAL A 135 -17.31 8.30 15.41
C VAL A 135 -18.70 8.64 15.91
N SER A 136 -19.36 9.62 15.29
CA SER A 136 -20.72 10.04 15.66
C SER A 136 -21.76 8.94 15.40
N ALA A 137 -22.93 9.05 16.02
CA ALA A 137 -24.01 8.09 15.85
C ALA A 137 -24.48 7.98 14.38
N GLU A 138 -24.47 9.08 13.65
CA GLU A 138 -24.81 9.14 12.21
C GLU A 138 -23.82 8.33 11.39
N ILE A 139 -22.51 8.49 11.67
CA ILE A 139 -21.43 7.75 10.99
C ILE A 139 -21.55 6.26 11.31
N LYS A 140 -21.78 5.89 12.58
CA LYS A 140 -22.01 4.49 13.01
C LYS A 140 -23.15 3.87 12.22
N THR A 141 -24.28 4.57 12.13
CA THR A 141 -25.46 4.11 11.39
C THR A 141 -25.15 3.94 9.90
N ALA A 142 -24.49 4.91 9.27
CA ALA A 142 -24.15 4.84 7.86
C ALA A 142 -23.17 3.70 7.54
N MET A 143 -22.15 3.49 8.38
CA MET A 143 -21.19 2.39 8.22
C MET A 143 -21.87 1.03 8.41
N ALA A 144 -22.76 0.89 9.40
CA ALA A 144 -23.53 -0.34 9.63
C ALA A 144 -24.46 -0.66 8.44
N GLN A 145 -25.13 0.35 7.87
CA GLN A 145 -25.96 0.18 6.67
C GLN A 145 -25.12 -0.27 5.45
N ALA A 146 -23.94 0.29 5.26
CA ALA A 146 -23.05 -0.08 4.17
C ALA A 146 -22.50 -1.51 4.32
N ALA A 147 -22.33 -1.98 5.54
CA ALA A 147 -21.84 -3.35 5.84
C ALA A 147 -22.84 -4.49 5.50
N LYS A 148 -24.06 -4.17 5.07
CA LYS A 148 -25.07 -5.09 4.52
C LYS A 148 -25.17 -6.45 5.22
N GLY A 149 -25.66 -6.45 6.46
CA GLY A 149 -25.91 -7.68 7.24
C GLY A 149 -24.67 -8.21 7.97
N CYS A 150 -23.58 -7.44 8.01
CA CYS A 150 -22.49 -7.65 8.94
C CYS A 150 -22.75 -6.88 10.25
N THR A 151 -22.21 -7.40 11.34
CA THR A 151 -22.16 -6.72 12.63
C THR A 151 -20.87 -5.92 12.73
N ILE A 152 -20.96 -4.64 13.10
CA ILE A 152 -19.77 -3.84 13.40
C ILE A 152 -19.24 -4.26 14.78
N GLY A 153 -17.97 -4.64 14.83
CA GLY A 153 -17.30 -5.07 16.05
C GLY A 153 -16.50 -3.95 16.72
N GLN A 154 -15.68 -3.23 15.95
CA GLN A 154 -14.83 -2.16 16.50
C GLN A 154 -14.61 -1.06 15.47
N TYR A 155 -14.63 0.19 15.93
CA TYR A 155 -14.27 1.36 15.11
C TYR A 155 -12.80 1.74 15.33
N LEU A 156 -12.10 2.05 14.24
CA LEU A 156 -10.68 2.38 14.21
C LEU A 156 -10.47 3.68 13.44
N ASP A 157 -9.56 4.52 13.92
CA ASP A 157 -8.93 5.58 13.12
C ASP A 157 -7.58 5.03 12.64
N ILE A 158 -7.44 4.92 11.33
CA ILE A 158 -6.17 4.53 10.70
C ILE A 158 -5.67 5.74 9.93
N SER A 159 -4.59 6.31 10.42
CA SER A 159 -4.01 7.55 9.92
C SER A 159 -2.56 7.33 9.49
N LEU A 160 -2.15 7.98 8.40
CA LEU A 160 -0.77 7.99 7.93
C LEU A 160 -0.23 9.41 7.99
N PHE A 161 0.94 9.59 8.60
CA PHE A 161 1.58 10.89 8.75
C PHE A 161 3.04 10.84 8.31
N LYS A 162 3.53 11.97 7.82
CA LYS A 162 4.94 12.23 7.59
C LYS A 162 5.42 13.24 8.63
N TYR A 163 6.51 12.91 9.32
CA TYR A 163 7.21 13.80 10.25
C TYR A 163 8.64 14.00 9.78
N MET A 164 9.05 15.25 9.60
CA MET A 164 10.43 15.62 9.30
C MET A 164 11.15 15.97 10.61
N THR A 165 12.39 15.52 10.77
CA THR A 165 13.31 15.94 11.85
C THR A 165 14.53 16.58 11.22
N VAL A 166 14.65 17.90 11.37
CA VAL A 166 15.75 18.69 10.83
C VAL A 166 16.57 19.26 11.99
N ASN A 167 17.89 19.04 11.97
CA ASN A 167 18.80 19.48 13.05
C ASN A 167 18.34 19.01 14.46
N GLY A 168 17.83 17.78 14.54
CA GLY A 168 17.35 17.20 15.80
C GLY A 168 15.99 17.72 16.28
N LYS A 169 15.34 18.63 15.55
CA LYS A 169 14.00 19.14 15.87
C LYS A 169 12.96 18.54 14.95
N GLN A 170 12.01 17.80 15.52
CA GLN A 170 10.85 17.30 14.78
C GLN A 170 9.89 18.44 14.43
N GLN A 171 9.44 18.46 13.19
CA GLN A 171 8.44 19.39 12.67
C GLN A 171 7.02 18.82 12.85
N ASP A 172 6.01 19.65 12.66
CA ASP A 172 4.62 19.22 12.69
C ASP A 172 4.35 18.13 11.66
N GLY A 173 3.50 17.17 12.03
CA GLY A 173 3.15 16.05 11.17
C GLY A 173 2.26 16.48 10.02
N VAL A 174 2.59 16.04 8.82
CA VAL A 174 1.78 16.20 7.61
C VAL A 174 0.94 14.95 7.41
N ALA A 175 -0.38 15.09 7.40
CA ALA A 175 -1.29 13.96 7.17
C ALA A 175 -1.25 13.53 5.70
N LEU A 176 -0.97 12.26 5.46
CA LEU A 176 -1.03 11.60 4.17
C LEU A 176 -2.39 10.91 4.05
N ARG A 177 -3.41 11.64 3.61
CA ARG A 177 -4.80 11.16 3.61
C ARG A 177 -5.07 10.08 2.58
N THR A 178 -4.30 10.07 1.50
CA THR A 178 -4.40 9.11 0.40
C THR A 178 -3.01 8.69 -0.06
N THR A 179 -2.91 7.51 -0.67
CA THR A 179 -1.71 7.07 -1.37
C THR A 179 -2.07 6.65 -2.80
N LYS A 180 -1.11 6.77 -3.72
CA LYS A 180 -1.31 6.42 -5.13
C LYS A 180 -1.68 4.94 -5.32
N ASN A 181 -1.03 4.06 -4.55
CA ASN A 181 -1.30 2.63 -4.53
C ASN A 181 -1.76 2.20 -3.14
N ALA A 182 -2.59 1.16 -3.07
CA ALA A 182 -3.06 0.64 -1.81
C ALA A 182 -1.91 0.01 -0.99
N LEU A 183 -1.87 0.33 0.29
CA LEU A 183 -1.00 -0.30 1.28
C LEU A 183 -1.68 -1.55 1.84
N THR A 184 -0.89 -2.57 2.14
CA THR A 184 -1.36 -3.77 2.83
C THR A 184 -1.12 -3.62 4.33
N ILE A 185 -2.20 -3.64 5.10
CA ILE A 185 -2.21 -3.48 6.54
C ILE A 185 -2.76 -4.76 7.16
N SER A 186 -2.16 -5.21 8.26
CA SER A 186 -2.67 -6.28 9.10
C SER A 186 -2.95 -5.73 10.49
N VAL A 187 -4.13 -6.02 11.04
CA VAL A 187 -4.52 -5.67 12.42
C VAL A 187 -4.87 -6.94 13.18
N VAL A 188 -4.49 -7.01 14.44
CA VAL A 188 -4.93 -8.12 15.30
C VAL A 188 -6.41 -7.92 15.62
N VAL A 189 -7.21 -8.95 15.49
CA VAL A 189 -8.65 -8.93 15.82
C VAL A 189 -8.79 -9.11 17.33
N PRO A 190 -9.53 -8.25 18.04
CA PRO A 190 -9.79 -8.42 19.47
C PRO A 190 -10.40 -9.78 19.79
N ASP A 191 -10.00 -10.40 20.88
CA ASP A 191 -10.50 -11.71 21.30
C ASP A 191 -12.03 -11.75 21.42
N ALA A 192 -12.66 -10.64 21.83
CA ALA A 192 -14.11 -10.51 21.89
C ALA A 192 -14.80 -10.63 20.52
N LEU A 193 -14.08 -10.40 19.45
CA LEU A 193 -14.60 -10.54 18.07
C LEU A 193 -14.25 -11.88 17.43
N ILE A 194 -13.42 -12.70 18.08
CA ILE A 194 -13.10 -14.04 17.58
C ILE A 194 -14.27 -14.98 17.83
N ASN A 195 -14.67 -15.70 16.78
CA ASN A 195 -15.72 -16.71 16.93
C ASN A 195 -15.17 -17.96 17.63
N THR A 196 -15.83 -18.34 18.74
CA THR A 196 -15.53 -19.59 19.48
C THR A 196 -16.63 -20.65 19.33
N ASN A 197 -17.70 -20.33 18.60
CA ASN A 197 -18.82 -21.26 18.37
C ASN A 197 -18.58 -22.07 17.09
N SER A 198 -18.33 -23.37 17.23
CA SER A 198 -18.10 -24.28 16.11
C SER A 198 -19.31 -24.50 15.19
N ALA A 199 -20.52 -24.15 15.64
CA ALA A 199 -21.75 -24.22 14.83
C ALA A 199 -21.90 -23.02 13.88
N VAL A 200 -20.98 -22.05 13.96
CA VAL A 200 -21.03 -20.80 13.21
C VAL A 200 -19.71 -20.59 12.48
N ASN A 201 -19.80 -20.26 11.22
CA ASN A 201 -18.67 -19.78 10.45
C ASN A 201 -18.69 -18.24 10.42
N ARG A 202 -17.63 -17.59 10.92
CA ARG A 202 -17.48 -16.13 10.94
C ARG A 202 -16.56 -15.68 9.83
N THR A 203 -17.05 -14.75 9.01
CA THR A 203 -16.25 -14.03 8.01
C THR A 203 -16.10 -12.57 8.42
N TYR A 204 -15.00 -11.95 8.02
CA TYR A 204 -14.71 -10.56 8.36
C TYR A 204 -14.61 -9.71 7.10
N CYS A 205 -14.92 -8.43 7.25
CA CYS A 205 -14.64 -7.39 6.28
C CYS A 205 -14.24 -6.10 7.01
N ILE A 206 -13.67 -5.18 6.27
CA ILE A 206 -13.36 -3.83 6.76
C ILE A 206 -14.33 -2.85 6.12
N VAL A 207 -14.95 -2.00 6.94
CA VAL A 207 -15.73 -0.86 6.45
C VAL A 207 -14.88 0.38 6.61
N ARG A 208 -14.64 1.11 5.52
CA ARG A 208 -13.86 2.35 5.49
C ARG A 208 -14.78 3.52 5.17
N ARG A 209 -14.67 4.60 5.92
CA ARG A 209 -15.26 5.90 5.59
C ARG A 209 -14.13 6.91 5.34
N HIS A 210 -14.14 7.56 4.16
CA HIS A 210 -13.18 8.58 3.80
C HIS A 210 -13.88 9.68 3.01
N ASP A 211 -13.74 10.93 3.43
CA ASP A 211 -14.39 12.11 2.83
C ASP A 211 -15.90 11.92 2.55
N GLY A 212 -16.58 11.32 3.52
CA GLY A 212 -18.02 11.03 3.45
C GLY A 212 -18.40 9.75 2.68
N ALA A 213 -17.55 9.24 1.82
CA ALA A 213 -17.78 7.99 1.10
C ALA A 213 -17.50 6.77 1.99
N ILE A 214 -18.39 5.77 1.93
CA ILE A 214 -18.22 4.52 2.66
C ILE A 214 -17.98 3.39 1.67
N THR A 215 -16.97 2.57 1.94
CA THR A 215 -16.56 1.43 1.12
C THR A 215 -16.36 0.22 2.00
N VAL A 216 -16.85 -0.93 1.57
CA VAL A 216 -16.53 -2.23 2.19
C VAL A 216 -15.32 -2.81 1.47
N LEU A 217 -14.29 -3.13 2.22
CA LEU A 217 -13.04 -3.70 1.74
C LEU A 217 -13.01 -5.19 2.10
N ASP A 218 -12.55 -6.01 1.17
CA ASP A 218 -12.24 -7.40 1.44
C ASP A 218 -11.09 -7.51 2.43
N ALA A 219 -11.20 -8.47 3.34
CA ALA A 219 -10.18 -8.72 4.34
C ALA A 219 -9.99 -10.22 4.53
N ALA A 220 -8.73 -10.65 4.61
CA ALA A 220 -8.35 -12.03 4.88
C ALA A 220 -8.07 -12.21 6.37
N PHE A 221 -8.79 -13.13 7.00
CA PHE A 221 -8.56 -13.49 8.41
C PHE A 221 -7.66 -14.72 8.51
N ASP A 222 -6.58 -14.59 9.26
CA ASP A 222 -5.73 -15.71 9.67
C ASP A 222 -6.05 -16.10 11.10
N ALA A 223 -6.59 -17.31 11.28
CA ALA A 223 -7.00 -17.82 12.58
C ALA A 223 -5.80 -18.14 13.51
N ALA A 224 -4.64 -18.48 12.94
CA ALA A 224 -3.46 -18.83 13.73
C ALA A 224 -2.85 -17.60 14.42
N SER A 225 -2.72 -16.51 13.69
CA SER A 225 -2.21 -15.23 14.22
C SER A 225 -3.32 -14.31 14.73
N LYS A 226 -4.59 -14.65 14.52
CA LYS A 226 -5.77 -13.81 14.80
C LYS A 226 -5.69 -12.44 14.11
N THR A 227 -5.11 -12.37 12.93
CA THR A 227 -4.93 -11.12 12.20
C THR A 227 -5.89 -11.00 11.04
N LEU A 228 -6.26 -9.76 10.74
CA LEU A 228 -7.10 -9.38 9.62
C LEU A 228 -6.29 -8.51 8.68
N THR A 229 -6.00 -9.01 7.47
CA THR A 229 -5.19 -8.33 6.46
C THR A 229 -6.09 -7.77 5.36
N PHE A 230 -5.89 -6.51 5.03
CA PHE A 230 -6.63 -5.80 3.98
C PHE A 230 -5.75 -4.79 3.26
N LYS A 231 -6.25 -4.27 2.12
CA LYS A 231 -5.59 -3.25 1.34
C LYS A 231 -6.37 -1.94 1.39
N THR A 232 -5.65 -0.82 1.56
CA THR A 232 -6.26 0.51 1.54
C THR A 232 -5.30 1.57 0.99
N ASP A 233 -5.87 2.53 0.27
CA ASP A 233 -5.21 3.71 -0.31
C ASP A 233 -5.66 5.01 0.36
N ARG A 234 -6.51 4.95 1.39
CA ARG A 234 -7.13 6.12 2.04
C ARG A 234 -7.17 5.93 3.53
N PHE A 235 -6.84 6.97 4.28
CA PHE A 235 -6.64 6.95 5.73
C PHE A 235 -7.67 7.85 6.41
N SER A 236 -8.47 7.30 7.33
CA SER A 236 -9.57 7.95 8.04
C SER A 236 -10.24 6.97 9.02
N ASP A 237 -11.60 6.97 9.09
CA ASP A 237 -12.37 6.08 9.93
C ASP A 237 -12.56 4.70 9.29
N TYR A 238 -12.37 3.67 10.11
CA TYR A 238 -12.56 2.28 9.74
C TYR A 238 -13.43 1.55 10.74
N ALA A 239 -13.95 0.38 10.37
CA ALA A 239 -14.53 -0.55 11.30
C ALA A 239 -14.20 -1.98 10.91
N ILE A 240 -13.89 -2.82 11.90
CA ILE A 240 -13.87 -4.26 11.76
C ILE A 240 -15.33 -4.71 11.82
N ALA A 241 -15.78 -5.39 10.78
CA ALA A 241 -17.13 -5.96 10.71
C ALA A 241 -17.04 -7.47 10.45
N TYR A 242 -18.05 -8.21 10.91
CA TYR A 242 -18.12 -9.65 10.74
C TYR A 242 -19.54 -10.11 10.43
N LYS A 243 -19.63 -11.26 9.79
CA LYS A 243 -20.88 -11.95 9.50
C LYS A 243 -20.79 -13.40 9.93
N ASP A 244 -21.77 -13.84 10.68
CA ASP A 244 -21.92 -15.21 11.14
C ASP A 244 -22.91 -15.96 10.24
N THR A 245 -22.52 -17.15 9.81
CA THR A 245 -23.36 -18.08 9.04
C THR A 245 -23.36 -19.43 9.72
N ALA A 246 -24.53 -20.09 9.80
CA ALA A 246 -24.61 -21.42 10.37
C ALA A 246 -23.81 -22.43 9.54
N VAL A 247 -23.08 -23.32 10.23
CA VAL A 247 -22.40 -24.44 9.57
C VAL A 247 -23.48 -25.48 9.16
N PRO A 248 -23.60 -25.83 7.87
CA PRO A 248 -24.54 -26.84 7.43
C PRO A 248 -24.29 -28.18 8.15
N GLY A 249 -25.32 -28.74 8.79
CA GLY A 249 -25.20 -30.02 9.50
C GLY A 249 -24.98 -29.94 11.01
N SER A 250 -24.82 -28.75 11.59
CA SER A 250 -24.70 -28.53 13.05
C SER A 250 -26.07 -28.41 13.76
N GLY A 251 -27.15 -28.74 13.10
CA GLY A 251 -28.50 -28.71 13.70
C GLY A 251 -28.66 -29.78 14.75
N SER A 252 -28.90 -29.36 15.98
CA SER A 252 -29.36 -30.21 17.09
C SER A 252 -30.56 -31.02 16.64
N ASN A 253 -30.44 -32.34 16.76
CA ASN A 253 -31.58 -33.24 16.67
C ASN A 253 -32.59 -32.81 17.75
N PRO A 254 -33.82 -32.35 17.40
CA PRO A 254 -34.82 -32.12 18.42
C PRO A 254 -35.23 -33.49 18.99
N GLY A 255 -35.04 -33.61 20.28
CA GLY A 255 -35.24 -34.80 21.05
C GLY A 255 -36.52 -35.54 20.71
N SER A 256 -36.38 -36.83 20.55
CA SER A 256 -37.42 -37.85 20.58
C SER A 256 -38.28 -37.66 21.82
N ASN A 257 -39.51 -37.22 21.66
CA ASN A 257 -40.57 -37.49 22.63
C ASN A 257 -41.47 -38.58 22.06
N ASN A 258 -41.32 -39.73 22.72
CA ASN A 258 -42.14 -40.91 22.70
C ASN A 258 -43.60 -40.57 23.00
N SER A 259 -44.52 -40.98 22.16
CA SER A 259 -45.84 -41.39 22.60
C SER A 259 -46.46 -42.40 21.62
N SER A 260 -46.68 -43.54 22.19
CA SER A 260 -47.42 -44.74 21.70
C SER A 260 -48.75 -44.39 21.07
N ASN A 261 -49.16 -45.05 20.01
CA ASN A 261 -50.22 -46.06 19.97
C ASN A 261 -50.62 -46.48 18.54
N ASP A 262 -50.56 -47.75 18.39
CA ASP A 262 -51.57 -48.69 17.75
C ASP A 262 -52.01 -48.51 16.30
N SER A 263 -51.85 -49.67 15.67
CA SER A 263 -52.81 -50.42 14.81
C SER A 263 -52.74 -50.32 13.28
N GLU A 264 -52.33 -51.48 12.79
CA GLU A 264 -52.84 -52.23 11.64
C GLU A 264 -52.56 -51.88 10.17
N THR A 265 -51.80 -52.79 9.60
CA THR A 265 -52.00 -53.54 8.35
C THR A 265 -52.30 -52.81 7.07
N LYS A 266 -51.35 -52.87 6.12
CA LYS A 266 -51.53 -53.66 4.85
C LYS A 266 -50.24 -53.64 4.00
N LYS A 267 -49.92 -54.87 3.62
CA LYS A 267 -48.99 -55.34 2.60
C LYS A 267 -49.25 -54.67 1.25
N ASN A 268 -48.21 -54.16 0.62
CA ASN A 268 -48.05 -54.17 -0.82
C ASN A 268 -46.60 -54.19 -1.23
N GLU A 269 -46.27 -55.26 -1.91
CA GLU A 269 -45.00 -55.62 -2.53
C GLU A 269 -44.86 -54.83 -3.84
N VAL A 270 -43.78 -54.10 -4.02
CA VAL A 270 -43.35 -53.61 -5.33
C VAL A 270 -41.84 -53.77 -5.44
N ALA A 271 -41.42 -54.31 -6.57
CA ALA A 271 -40.13 -54.81 -6.98
C ALA A 271 -38.95 -53.81 -6.92
N PRO A 272 -37.72 -54.31 -6.86
CA PRO A 272 -36.53 -53.46 -6.73
C PRO A 272 -36.18 -52.76 -8.04
N THR A 273 -35.99 -51.46 -7.96
CA THR A 273 -35.42 -50.61 -9.02
C THR A 273 -33.89 -50.78 -9.08
N PRO A 274 -33.28 -50.89 -10.28
CA PRO A 274 -31.86 -51.15 -10.41
C PRO A 274 -30.99 -49.94 -9.97
N ALA A 275 -29.83 -50.26 -9.39
CA ALA A 275 -28.84 -49.33 -8.92
C ALA A 275 -28.28 -48.46 -10.08
N PRO A 276 -27.97 -47.21 -9.84
CA PRO A 276 -27.32 -46.37 -10.84
C PRO A 276 -25.85 -46.75 -10.99
N THR A 277 -25.43 -46.89 -12.24
CA THR A 277 -24.05 -47.09 -12.70
C THR A 277 -23.13 -45.97 -12.21
N PRO A 278 -21.90 -46.25 -11.72
CA PRO A 278 -20.99 -45.21 -11.30
C PRO A 278 -20.52 -44.38 -12.49
N ALA A 279 -20.70 -43.08 -12.39
CA ALA A 279 -20.18 -42.12 -13.36
C ALA A 279 -18.65 -42.12 -13.34
N SER A 280 -18.06 -42.21 -14.54
CA SER A 280 -16.64 -42.17 -14.79
C SER A 280 -16.01 -40.88 -14.28
N THR A 281 -14.96 -41.03 -13.48
CA THR A 281 -14.05 -39.97 -13.01
C THR A 281 -13.42 -39.26 -14.22
N PRO A 282 -13.45 -37.94 -14.35
CA PRO A 282 -12.70 -37.24 -15.37
C PRO A 282 -11.21 -37.32 -15.05
N LYS A 283 -10.44 -37.76 -16.04
CA LYS A 283 -8.97 -37.78 -16.08
C LYS A 283 -8.44 -36.35 -15.87
N PRO A 284 -7.39 -36.13 -15.08
CA PRO A 284 -6.78 -34.82 -14.94
C PRO A 284 -6.20 -34.38 -16.29
N SER A 285 -6.68 -33.24 -16.79
CA SER A 285 -6.08 -32.56 -17.94
C SER A 285 -4.73 -32.01 -17.52
N THR A 286 -3.71 -32.42 -18.22
CA THR A 286 -2.35 -31.86 -18.16
C THR A 286 -2.43 -30.39 -18.50
N ILE A 287 -2.13 -29.51 -17.53
CA ILE A 287 -1.96 -28.08 -17.79
C ILE A 287 -0.67 -27.95 -18.58
N THR A 288 -0.80 -27.65 -19.85
CA THR A 288 0.32 -27.24 -20.70
C THR A 288 0.87 -25.94 -20.15
N ALA A 289 2.13 -25.96 -19.71
CA ALA A 289 2.83 -24.77 -19.24
C ALA A 289 2.72 -23.66 -20.29
N MET A 290 2.21 -22.51 -19.87
CA MET A 290 2.32 -21.27 -20.66
C MET A 290 3.80 -20.96 -20.88
N PRO A 291 4.20 -20.48 -22.07
CA PRO A 291 5.56 -20.05 -22.31
C PRO A 291 5.88 -18.89 -21.34
N GLN A 292 6.85 -19.12 -20.49
CA GLN A 292 7.47 -18.08 -19.67
C GLN A 292 8.22 -17.17 -20.65
N THR A 293 7.65 -16.01 -20.95
CA THR A 293 8.42 -14.92 -21.54
C THR A 293 9.38 -14.47 -20.45
N GLY A 294 10.64 -14.85 -20.62
CA GLY A 294 11.72 -14.45 -19.74
C GLY A 294 12.03 -12.97 -19.87
N ASP A 295 11.23 -12.12 -19.23
CA ASP A 295 11.62 -10.76 -18.94
C ASP A 295 12.16 -10.73 -17.52
N THR A 296 13.48 -10.85 -17.41
CA THR A 296 14.24 -10.65 -16.17
C THR A 296 14.47 -9.17 -15.85
N SER A 297 13.67 -8.27 -16.40
CA SER A 297 13.70 -6.87 -16.05
C SER A 297 13.16 -6.70 -14.64
N ASN A 298 14.08 -6.36 -13.74
CA ASN A 298 13.80 -6.15 -12.32
C ASN A 298 12.87 -4.91 -12.20
N PRO A 299 11.58 -5.06 -11.78
CA PRO A 299 10.63 -3.94 -11.72
C PRO A 299 11.09 -2.81 -10.81
N THR A 300 11.99 -3.10 -9.88
CA THR A 300 12.63 -2.11 -9.00
C THR A 300 13.49 -1.10 -9.77
N LEU A 301 14.05 -1.51 -10.91
CA LEU A 301 14.83 -0.61 -11.77
C LEU A 301 13.95 0.46 -12.42
N TYR A 302 12.72 0.10 -12.82
CA TYR A 302 11.76 1.02 -13.42
C TYR A 302 11.20 2.03 -12.42
N VAL A 303 10.98 1.63 -11.16
CA VAL A 303 10.51 2.54 -10.10
C VAL A 303 11.55 3.61 -9.79
N VAL A 304 12.83 3.25 -9.72
CA VAL A 304 13.94 4.21 -9.51
C VAL A 304 14.10 5.15 -10.71
N LEU A 305 13.97 4.65 -11.94
CA LEU A 305 14.01 5.46 -13.16
C LEU A 305 12.79 6.40 -13.26
N LEU A 306 11.61 5.98 -12.81
CA LEU A 306 10.37 6.76 -12.87
C LEU A 306 10.38 7.92 -11.86
N VAL A 307 10.90 7.72 -10.65
CA VAL A 307 11.09 8.79 -9.65
C VAL A 307 12.10 9.84 -10.14
N VAL A 308 13.12 9.41 -10.89
CA VAL A 308 14.13 10.30 -11.47
C VAL A 308 13.61 11.01 -12.73
N SER A 309 12.69 10.40 -13.50
CA SER A 309 12.15 10.97 -14.74
C SER A 309 10.96 11.92 -14.55
N LEU A 310 10.16 11.72 -13.49
CA LEU A 310 9.01 12.60 -13.16
C LEU A 310 9.44 13.95 -12.58
N LEU A 311 10.68 14.08 -12.10
CA LEU A 311 11.32 15.36 -11.85
C LEU A 311 11.82 16.00 -13.17
N GLY A 312 11.10 15.77 -14.29
CA GLY A 312 11.26 16.47 -15.56
C GLY A 312 11.14 17.98 -15.36
N LEU A 313 12.23 18.56 -14.88
CA LEU A 313 12.34 19.97 -14.53
C LEU A 313 12.31 20.79 -15.81
N ALA A 314 11.25 21.57 -15.96
CA ALA A 314 11.31 22.78 -16.76
C ALA A 314 12.26 23.76 -16.05
N VAL A 315 13.55 23.66 -16.32
CA VAL A 315 14.53 24.63 -15.80
C VAL A 315 14.33 25.93 -16.58
N VAL A 316 13.72 26.92 -15.96
CA VAL A 316 13.61 28.26 -16.52
C VAL A 316 14.99 28.93 -16.42
N PHE A 317 15.65 29.07 -17.56
CA PHE A 317 16.93 29.72 -17.65
C PHE A 317 16.73 31.25 -17.81
N VAL A 318 17.26 32.04 -16.89
CA VAL A 318 17.43 33.47 -17.10
C VAL A 318 18.85 33.68 -17.65
N CYS A 319 19.03 33.51 -18.97
CA CYS A 319 20.29 33.80 -19.64
C CYS A 319 20.19 35.16 -20.36
N LYS A 320 21.20 35.99 -20.16
CA LYS A 320 21.32 37.25 -20.86
C LYS A 320 21.95 36.99 -22.23
N ARG A 321 21.24 37.37 -23.30
CA ARG A 321 21.77 37.29 -24.68
C ARG A 321 22.99 38.21 -24.79
N ARG A 322 24.12 37.70 -25.24
CA ARG A 322 25.29 38.50 -25.53
C ARG A 322 25.01 39.35 -26.78
N ASN A 323 24.84 40.65 -26.63
CA ASN A 323 24.81 41.54 -27.77
C ASN A 323 26.23 41.62 -28.34
N ASN A 324 26.45 40.94 -29.47
CA ASN A 324 27.62 41.24 -30.30
C ASN A 324 27.34 42.58 -30.97
N LYS A 325 28.09 43.59 -30.53
CA LYS A 325 28.41 44.77 -31.35
C LYS A 325 29.65 44.46 -32.16
#